data_a3869dcf78a5fb1e52dfaafcfd5dc884
#
_entry.id   a3869dcf78a5fb1e52dfaafcfd5dc884
#
_cell.length_a   1.000
_cell.length_b   1.000
_cell.length_c   1.000
_cell.angle_alpha   90.00
_cell.angle_beta   90.00
_cell.angle_gamma   90.00
#
_symmetry.space_group_name_H-M   'P 1'
#
loop_
_entity.id
_entity.type
_entity.pdbx_description
1 polymer ?
#
loop_
_entity_poly.entity_id
_entity_poly.type
_entity_poly.pdbx_seq_one_letter_code
_entity_poly.pdbx_strand_id
1 'polypeptide(L)'
;MPRGLVVKVTCGAEEPERCNQGFTVAATAVAAGARVSLWLTGEATWFAVPGRAEGFHLEGAAPLAGLLGSVIAGGQVSVCTQCAGRRGIGPDDLLPGVRVAGSPSYVEEVLADGVQALVY
;
A
#
# COMPACT_ATOMS: atom_id res chain seq x y z
N MET A 1 -4.51 23.41 -2.28
CA MET A 1 -4.42 22.26 -1.34
C MET A 1 -4.31 20.97 -2.13
N PRO A 2 -3.35 20.12 -1.83
CA PRO A 2 -3.29 18.82 -2.49
C PRO A 2 -4.49 17.97 -2.11
N ARG A 3 -4.99 17.24 -3.08
CA ARG A 3 -6.06 16.28 -2.83
C ARG A 3 -5.47 15.03 -2.17
N GLY A 4 -6.30 14.40 -1.37
CA GLY A 4 -5.95 13.13 -0.74
C GLY A 4 -6.43 11.95 -1.58
N LEU A 5 -5.62 10.92 -1.64
CA LEU A 5 -5.96 9.67 -2.29
C LEU A 5 -5.61 8.52 -1.35
N VAL A 6 -6.61 7.72 -1.02
CA VAL A 6 -6.41 6.47 -0.28
C VAL A 6 -6.53 5.33 -1.27
N VAL A 7 -5.50 4.50 -1.36
CA VAL A 7 -5.48 3.31 -2.22
C VAL A 7 -5.35 2.09 -1.32
N LYS A 8 -6.29 1.16 -1.45
CA LYS A 8 -6.26 -0.10 -0.71
C LYS A 8 -6.01 -1.23 -1.70
N VAL A 9 -4.94 -1.99 -1.48
CA VAL A 9 -4.62 -3.16 -2.28
C VAL A 9 -4.91 -4.40 -1.44
N THR A 10 -5.79 -5.27 -1.94
CA THR A 10 -6.28 -6.43 -1.19
C THR A 10 -5.69 -7.75 -1.67
N CYS A 11 -4.90 -7.74 -2.74
CA CYS A 11 -4.34 -8.93 -3.36
C CYS A 11 -2.84 -8.78 -3.55
N GLY A 12 -2.17 -9.89 -3.70
CA GLY A 12 -0.73 -9.95 -3.90
C GLY A 12 -0.39 -10.75 -5.16
N ALA A 13 0.57 -11.69 -5.04
CA ALA A 13 1.06 -12.45 -6.18
C ALA A 13 0.01 -13.35 -6.82
N GLU A 14 -1.08 -13.65 -6.13
CA GLU A 14 -2.17 -14.47 -6.67
C GLU A 14 -3.02 -13.72 -7.71
N GLU A 15 -2.95 -12.39 -7.71
CA GLU A 15 -3.63 -11.51 -8.69
C GLU A 15 -2.64 -10.42 -9.09
N PRO A 16 -1.59 -10.76 -9.83
CA PRO A 16 -0.45 -9.86 -9.98
C PRO A 16 -0.77 -8.56 -10.71
N GLU A 17 -1.63 -8.60 -11.73
CA GLU A 17 -1.97 -7.38 -12.47
C GLU A 17 -2.75 -6.41 -11.59
N ARG A 18 -3.74 -6.91 -10.85
CA ARG A 18 -4.55 -6.07 -9.96
C ARG A 18 -3.70 -5.47 -8.85
N CYS A 19 -2.83 -6.30 -8.25
CA CYS A 19 -1.90 -5.86 -7.23
C CYS A 19 -1.01 -4.74 -7.76
N ASN A 20 -0.39 -4.97 -8.91
CA ASN A 20 0.50 -3.99 -9.53
C ASN A 20 -0.22 -2.69 -9.87
N GLN A 21 -1.47 -2.76 -10.34
CA GLN A 21 -2.26 -1.57 -10.67
C GLN A 21 -2.42 -0.66 -9.46
N GLY A 22 -2.73 -1.23 -8.32
CA GLY A 22 -2.88 -0.45 -7.09
C GLY A 22 -1.59 0.26 -6.68
N PHE A 23 -0.46 -0.45 -6.73
CA PHE A 23 0.84 0.15 -6.43
C PHE A 23 1.21 1.23 -7.45
N THR A 24 0.94 0.97 -8.73
CA THR A 24 1.23 1.92 -9.80
C THR A 24 0.43 3.22 -9.62
N VAL A 25 -0.86 3.09 -9.34
CA VAL A 25 -1.72 4.25 -9.12
C VAL A 25 -1.25 5.06 -7.91
N ALA A 26 -0.92 4.39 -6.81
CA ALA A 26 -0.43 5.06 -5.62
C ALA A 26 0.88 5.83 -5.89
N ALA A 27 1.85 5.18 -6.53
CA ALA A 27 3.14 5.81 -6.84
C ALA A 27 2.97 6.96 -7.83
N THR A 28 2.10 6.82 -8.83
CA THR A 28 1.81 7.87 -9.80
C THR A 28 1.17 9.08 -9.12
N ALA A 29 0.27 8.84 -8.18
CA ALA A 29 -0.37 9.91 -7.43
C ALA A 29 0.62 10.68 -6.56
N VAL A 30 1.59 9.99 -5.95
CA VAL A 30 2.68 10.65 -5.22
C VAL A 30 3.45 11.57 -6.16
N ALA A 31 3.81 11.08 -7.34
CA ALA A 31 4.54 11.87 -8.33
C ALA A 31 3.73 13.08 -8.80
N ALA A 32 2.41 12.97 -8.81
CA ALA A 32 1.50 14.06 -9.19
C ALA A 32 1.26 15.08 -8.07
N GLY A 33 1.83 14.87 -6.88
CA GLY A 33 1.71 15.82 -5.78
C GLY A 33 0.52 15.60 -4.86
N ALA A 34 -0.24 14.50 -5.02
CA ALA A 34 -1.33 14.19 -4.12
C ALA A 34 -0.82 13.71 -2.76
N ARG A 35 -1.63 13.86 -1.70
CA ARG A 35 -1.36 13.21 -0.41
C ARG A 35 -1.86 11.77 -0.52
N VAL A 36 -0.96 10.81 -0.50
CA VAL A 36 -1.29 9.41 -0.75
C VAL A 36 -1.14 8.58 0.52
N SER A 37 -2.16 7.76 0.78
CA SER A 37 -2.14 6.75 1.83
C SER A 37 -2.41 5.40 1.17
N LEU A 38 -1.42 4.52 1.19
CA LEU A 38 -1.51 3.18 0.61
C LEU A 38 -1.73 2.18 1.73
N TRP A 39 -2.82 1.42 1.62
CA TRP A 39 -3.16 0.37 2.57
C TRP A 39 -2.93 -0.99 1.93
N LEU A 40 -2.18 -1.83 2.63
CA LEU A 40 -1.89 -3.18 2.20
C LEU A 40 -2.66 -4.15 3.09
N THR A 41 -3.57 -4.90 2.47
CA THR A 41 -4.43 -5.86 3.14
C THR A 41 -4.37 -7.20 2.41
N GLY A 42 -4.93 -8.26 3.01
CA GLY A 42 -4.87 -9.57 2.39
C GLY A 42 -3.42 -9.95 2.06
N GLU A 43 -3.21 -10.54 0.91
CA GLU A 43 -1.88 -10.99 0.49
C GLU A 43 -0.92 -9.84 0.18
N ALA A 44 -1.44 -8.64 -0.07
CA ALA A 44 -0.58 -7.48 -0.28
C ALA A 44 0.21 -7.11 0.99
N THR A 45 -0.26 -7.51 2.15
CA THR A 45 0.43 -7.28 3.43
C THR A 45 1.87 -7.77 3.40
N TRP A 46 2.13 -8.87 2.70
CA TRP A 46 3.48 -9.46 2.61
C TRP A 46 4.51 -8.50 2.01
N PHE A 47 4.09 -7.60 1.12
CA PHE A 47 5.05 -6.72 0.45
C PHE A 47 5.65 -5.65 1.36
N ALA A 48 5.07 -5.46 2.54
CA ALA A 48 5.64 -4.59 3.57
C ALA A 48 6.77 -5.25 4.35
N VAL A 49 6.98 -6.55 4.16
CA VAL A 49 8.07 -7.30 4.80
C VAL A 49 9.31 -7.23 3.90
N PRO A 50 10.51 -6.94 4.46
CA PRO A 50 11.73 -6.83 3.64
C PRO A 50 11.95 -8.04 2.73
N GLY A 51 12.32 -7.76 1.48
CA GLY A 51 12.62 -8.79 0.47
C GLY A 51 11.43 -9.30 -0.31
N ARG A 52 10.21 -9.10 0.17
CA ARG A 52 9.01 -9.66 -0.48
C ARG A 52 8.63 -8.93 -1.77
N ALA A 53 8.71 -7.59 -1.76
CA ALA A 53 8.39 -6.80 -2.96
C ALA A 53 9.38 -7.07 -4.09
N GLU A 54 10.64 -7.31 -3.76
CA GLU A 54 11.66 -7.66 -4.74
C GLU A 54 11.39 -9.00 -5.42
N GLY A 55 10.71 -9.91 -4.72
CA GLY A 55 10.32 -11.21 -5.28
C GLY A 55 9.08 -11.19 -6.15
N PHE A 56 8.36 -10.08 -6.21
CA PHE A 56 7.19 -9.95 -7.06
C PHE A 56 7.61 -9.77 -8.52
N HIS A 57 6.96 -10.50 -9.40
CA HIS A 57 7.26 -10.42 -10.82
C HIS A 57 5.99 -10.27 -11.66
N LEU A 58 5.99 -9.29 -12.55
CA LEU A 58 4.96 -9.10 -13.54
C LEU A 58 5.62 -8.54 -14.79
N GLU A 59 5.48 -9.26 -15.90
CA GLU A 59 6.10 -8.87 -17.18
C GLU A 59 5.60 -7.49 -17.61
N GLY A 60 6.54 -6.64 -18.02
CA GLY A 60 6.23 -5.30 -18.51
C GLY A 60 5.95 -4.27 -17.45
N ALA A 61 5.94 -4.65 -16.17
CA ALA A 61 5.66 -3.74 -15.07
C ALA A 61 6.96 -3.16 -14.50
N ALA A 62 6.85 -1.95 -13.92
CA ALA A 62 7.92 -1.41 -13.10
C ALA A 62 8.10 -2.29 -11.85
N PRO A 63 9.33 -2.38 -11.30
CA PRO A 63 9.56 -3.17 -10.10
C PRO A 63 8.68 -2.74 -8.94
N LEU A 64 7.99 -3.68 -8.32
CA LEU A 64 7.07 -3.40 -7.22
C LEU A 64 7.78 -2.73 -6.04
N ALA A 65 9.00 -3.16 -5.75
CA ALA A 65 9.80 -2.57 -4.67
C ALA A 65 10.06 -1.09 -4.91
N GLY A 66 10.26 -0.69 -6.17
CA GLY A 66 10.44 0.73 -6.51
C GLY A 66 9.16 1.54 -6.34
N LEU A 67 8.03 0.98 -6.75
CA LEU A 67 6.72 1.62 -6.57
C LEU A 67 6.41 1.80 -5.08
N LEU A 68 6.59 0.75 -4.31
CA LEU A 68 6.38 0.79 -2.86
C LEU A 68 7.32 1.80 -2.20
N GLY A 69 8.59 1.80 -2.57
CA GLY A 69 9.58 2.74 -2.04
C GLY A 69 9.20 4.20 -2.30
N SER A 70 8.65 4.48 -3.47
CA SER A 70 8.18 5.82 -3.81
C SER A 70 7.05 6.27 -2.89
N VAL A 71 6.13 5.37 -2.57
CA VAL A 71 5.02 5.71 -1.67
C VAL A 71 5.49 5.84 -0.23
N ILE A 72 6.41 4.99 0.21
CA ILE A 72 6.99 5.12 1.56
C ILE A 72 7.68 6.49 1.70
N ALA A 73 8.43 6.90 0.68
CA ALA A 73 9.17 8.17 0.73
C ALA A 73 8.28 9.40 0.62
N GLY A 74 7.24 9.35 -0.21
CA GLY A 74 6.42 10.52 -0.52
C GLY A 74 4.99 10.50 0.00
N GLY A 75 4.57 9.42 0.64
CA GLY A 75 3.23 9.26 1.17
C GLY A 75 3.24 8.50 2.47
N GLN A 76 2.17 7.75 2.72
CA GLN A 76 2.05 6.90 3.89
C GLN A 76 1.67 5.48 3.48
N VAL A 77 2.29 4.50 4.10
CA VAL A 77 1.96 3.09 3.88
C VAL A 77 1.53 2.46 5.20
N SER A 78 0.41 1.76 5.17
CA SER A 78 -0.14 1.07 6.35
C SER A 78 -0.45 -0.38 5.99
N VAL A 79 -0.25 -1.28 6.94
CA VAL A 79 -0.74 -2.64 6.85
C VAL A 79 -1.89 -2.84 7.83
N CYS A 80 -2.88 -3.64 7.41
CA CYS A 80 -4.04 -3.94 8.25
C CYS A 80 -3.62 -4.81 9.43
N THR A 81 -3.99 -4.37 10.63
CA THR A 81 -3.69 -5.08 11.88
C THR A 81 -4.10 -6.55 11.82
N GLN A 82 -5.32 -6.83 11.37
CA GLN A 82 -5.83 -8.20 11.31
C GLN A 82 -5.12 -9.03 10.24
N CYS A 83 -4.86 -8.44 9.08
CA CYS A 83 -4.17 -9.13 7.99
C CYS A 83 -2.75 -9.49 8.37
N ALA A 84 -2.04 -8.58 9.04
CA ALA A 84 -0.71 -8.85 9.56
C ALA A 84 -0.75 -9.94 10.62
N GLY A 85 -1.71 -9.87 11.55
CA GLY A 85 -1.86 -10.86 12.62
C GLY A 85 -2.08 -12.27 12.09
N ARG A 86 -2.96 -12.43 11.07
CA ARG A 86 -3.22 -13.73 10.45
C ARG A 86 -1.98 -14.33 9.82
N ARG A 87 -1.02 -13.51 9.43
CA ARG A 87 0.20 -13.93 8.73
C ARG A 87 1.43 -13.98 9.63
N GLY A 88 1.23 -13.73 10.94
CA GLY A 88 2.35 -13.74 11.88
C GLY A 88 3.33 -12.60 11.67
N ILE A 89 2.89 -11.50 11.05
CA ILE A 89 3.73 -10.34 10.78
C ILE A 89 3.56 -9.34 11.94
N GLY A 90 4.64 -9.10 12.67
CA GLY A 90 4.67 -8.11 13.73
C GLY A 90 5.17 -6.75 13.24
N PRO A 91 5.00 -5.68 14.07
CA PRO A 91 5.47 -4.35 13.69
C PRO A 91 6.96 -4.29 13.39
N ASP A 92 7.75 -5.13 14.05
CA ASP A 92 9.21 -5.17 13.88
C ASP A 92 9.63 -5.89 12.59
N ASP A 93 8.69 -6.58 11.92
CA ASP A 93 8.96 -7.30 10.69
C ASP A 93 8.78 -6.44 9.45
N LEU A 94 8.36 -5.19 9.61
CA LEU A 94 7.98 -4.31 8.51
C LEU A 94 9.14 -3.43 8.05
N LEU A 95 9.06 -3.02 6.79
CA LEU A 95 9.99 -2.02 6.25
C LEU A 95 9.89 -0.72 7.06
N PRO A 96 11.00 0.02 7.23
CA PRO A 96 10.96 1.33 7.89
C PRO A 96 9.95 2.25 7.20
N GLY A 97 9.17 2.95 8.00
CA GLY A 97 8.17 3.89 7.49
C GLY A 97 6.78 3.29 7.27
N VAL A 98 6.63 1.96 7.41
CA VAL A 98 5.32 1.30 7.33
C VAL A 98 4.72 1.18 8.72
N ARG A 99 3.46 1.57 8.87
CA ARG A 99 2.74 1.45 10.15
C ARG A 99 1.72 0.32 10.10
N VAL A 100 1.34 -0.14 11.30
CA VAL A 100 0.22 -1.07 11.47
C VAL A 100 -0.98 -0.26 11.95
N ALA A 101 -2.12 -0.41 11.28
CA ALA A 101 -3.34 0.30 11.65
C ALA A 101 -4.56 -0.54 11.25
N GLY A 102 -5.69 -0.24 11.86
CA GLY A 102 -6.91 -1.01 11.65
C GLY A 102 -8.00 -0.24 10.90
N SER A 103 -9.16 -0.88 10.79
CA SER A 103 -10.31 -0.31 10.08
C SER A 103 -10.74 1.06 10.59
N PRO A 104 -10.70 1.36 11.90
CA PRO A 104 -11.07 2.71 12.33
C PRO A 104 -10.22 3.80 11.69
N SER A 105 -8.90 3.59 11.59
CA SER A 105 -8.01 4.55 10.95
C SER A 105 -8.29 4.65 9.45
N TYR A 106 -8.54 3.51 8.79
CA TYR A 106 -8.87 3.49 7.37
C TYR A 106 -10.14 4.28 7.07
N VAL A 107 -11.20 4.04 7.83
CA VAL A 107 -12.49 4.71 7.64
C VAL A 107 -12.35 6.21 7.89
N GLU A 108 -11.60 6.61 8.92
CA GLU A 108 -11.34 8.02 9.19
C GLU A 108 -10.67 8.70 8.00
N GLU A 109 -9.70 8.04 7.38
CA GLU A 109 -9.01 8.59 6.22
C GLU A 109 -9.94 8.73 5.02
N VAL A 110 -10.72 7.69 4.71
CA VAL A 110 -11.58 7.73 3.51
C VAL A 110 -12.76 8.67 3.65
N LEU A 111 -13.18 8.98 4.87
CA LEU A 111 -14.27 9.93 5.12
C LEU A 111 -13.80 11.37 5.26
N ALA A 112 -12.52 11.62 5.23
CA ALA A 112 -12.00 12.99 5.34
C ALA A 112 -12.35 13.81 4.11
N ASP A 113 -12.56 15.11 4.30
CA ASP A 113 -12.86 16.01 3.19
C ASP A 113 -11.72 16.06 2.17
N GLY A 114 -12.08 16.08 0.89
CA GLY A 114 -11.11 16.17 -0.20
C GLY A 114 -10.36 14.88 -0.49
N VAL A 115 -10.81 13.75 0.06
CA VAL A 115 -10.18 12.44 -0.13
C VAL A 115 -11.02 11.58 -1.08
N GLN A 116 -10.35 10.95 -2.02
CA GLN A 116 -10.92 9.87 -2.83
C GLN A 116 -10.32 8.54 -2.38
N ALA A 117 -11.09 7.48 -2.47
CA ALA A 117 -10.65 6.14 -2.08
C ALA A 117 -10.82 5.17 -3.24
N LEU A 118 -9.77 4.40 -3.53
CA LEU A 118 -9.75 3.37 -4.56
C LEU A 118 -9.36 2.05 -3.93
N VAL A 119 -10.02 0.98 -4.34
CA VAL A 119 -9.75 -0.37 -3.83
C VAL A 119 -9.44 -1.31 -5.00
N TYR A 120 -8.35 -2.01 -4.87
CA TYR A 120 -7.90 -3.01 -5.85
C TYR A 120 -7.87 -4.41 -5.24
#